data_89ea880308f56086d8d307fee16e03c3
#
_entry.id   89ea880308f56086d8d307fee16e03c3
#
_cell.length_a   1.000
_cell.length_b   1.000
_cell.length_c   1.000
_cell.angle_alpha   90.00
_cell.angle_beta   90.00
_cell.angle_gamma   90.00
#
_symmetry.space_group_name_H-M   'P 1'
#
loop_
_entity.id
_entity.type
_entity.pdbx_description
1 polymer ?
#
loop_
_entity_poly.entity_id
_entity_poly.type
_entity_poly.pdbx_seq_one_letter_code
_entity_poly.pdbx_strand_id
1 'polypeptide(L)'
;MSAPAILQNDKPQENAMNTTGLLLDPKRFAVHDGPGIRTTFFLKGCPLHCIWCHNPESISAVPQLACYAHKCLHCGECVPLCPQHAHTIRSGKHEFSPALCKTCGSCEPECPGGALKLYGRRTTVKEALRLALEDRSFYGESGGGVTLSGGEPLVQPEFTQAFLSALKENGIHTALDTCCFVPREALRAVLPVTDLFLVDFKHADSAVHRKLTGQPNGPILDNLRFLSESGAAIEIRIPFVPGCNDSNANLEAAGRFLGSLRGITCVR
;
A
#
# COMPACT_ATOMS: atom_id res chain seq x y z
N MET A 1 41.98 35.71 8.34
CA MET A 1 41.51 34.65 7.43
C MET A 1 40.49 33.84 8.20
N SER A 2 39.23 34.14 7.98
CA SER A 2 38.10 33.47 8.68
C SER A 2 37.69 32.22 7.89
N ALA A 3 37.63 31.08 8.57
CA ALA A 3 37.13 29.83 8.01
C ALA A 3 35.62 29.94 7.71
N PRO A 4 35.13 29.36 6.61
CA PRO A 4 33.71 29.37 6.32
C PRO A 4 32.98 28.42 7.28
N ALA A 5 31.89 28.90 7.87
CA ALA A 5 30.96 28.11 8.65
C ALA A 5 30.31 27.09 7.74
N ILE A 6 30.55 25.80 8.00
CA ILE A 6 29.84 24.68 7.38
C ILE A 6 28.46 24.61 8.05
N LEU A 7 27.45 24.86 7.25
CA LEU A 7 26.04 24.96 7.63
C LEU A 7 25.46 23.60 8.05
N GLN A 8 24.91 23.60 9.24
CA GLN A 8 24.03 22.57 9.79
C GLN A 8 22.66 22.61 9.08
N ASN A 9 22.50 21.92 7.93
CA ASN A 9 21.21 21.81 7.26
C ASN A 9 20.73 20.33 7.07
N ASP A 10 21.40 19.36 7.73
CA ASP A 10 21.12 17.93 7.49
C ASP A 10 19.96 17.35 8.33
N LYS A 11 19.52 18.03 9.40
CA LYS A 11 18.53 17.50 10.35
C LYS A 11 17.12 17.20 9.78
N PRO A 12 16.50 18.05 8.93
CA PRO A 12 15.17 17.76 8.40
C PRO A 12 15.15 16.57 7.43
N GLN A 13 16.17 16.45 6.61
CA GLN A 13 16.30 15.37 5.61
C GLN A 13 16.62 14.03 6.29
N GLU A 14 17.48 14.04 7.32
CA GLU A 14 17.78 12.86 8.13
C GLU A 14 16.53 12.35 8.88
N ASN A 15 15.70 13.26 9.41
CA ASN A 15 14.44 12.91 10.04
C ASN A 15 13.45 12.28 9.04
N ALA A 16 13.34 12.80 7.82
CA ALA A 16 12.49 12.25 6.78
C ALA A 16 12.92 10.83 6.40
N MET A 17 14.22 10.56 6.26
CA MET A 17 14.76 9.24 5.93
C MET A 17 14.55 8.19 7.03
N ASN A 18 14.41 8.63 8.29
CA ASN A 18 14.14 7.77 9.45
C ASN A 18 12.64 7.59 9.73
N THR A 19 11.76 8.28 8.99
CA THR A 19 10.30 8.06 9.08
C THR A 19 9.99 6.61 8.77
N THR A 20 9.16 5.98 9.62
CA THR A 20 8.82 4.56 9.49
C THR A 20 7.40 4.35 9.00
N GLY A 21 7.24 3.39 8.09
CA GLY A 21 5.94 2.86 7.67
C GLY A 21 5.79 1.38 8.04
N LEU A 22 4.56 0.92 8.04
CA LEU A 22 4.22 -0.49 8.21
C LEU A 22 3.90 -1.07 6.83
N LEU A 23 4.80 -1.91 6.32
CA LEU A 23 4.75 -2.42 4.96
C LEU A 23 4.61 -3.95 4.93
N LEU A 24 4.03 -4.45 3.84
CA LEU A 24 4.17 -5.83 3.39
C LEU A 24 5.44 -5.97 2.54
N ASP A 25 5.76 -7.20 2.12
CA ASP A 25 6.87 -7.43 1.20
C ASP A 25 6.59 -6.72 -0.14
N PRO A 26 7.58 -6.00 -0.72
CA PRO A 26 7.40 -5.34 -1.99
C PRO A 26 7.31 -6.35 -3.14
N LYS A 27 6.53 -6.01 -4.17
CA LYS A 27 6.46 -6.76 -5.42
C LYS A 27 7.37 -6.10 -6.45
N ARG A 28 8.44 -6.78 -6.79
CA ARG A 28 9.37 -6.35 -7.87
C ARG A 28 8.83 -6.79 -9.22
N PHE A 29 9.21 -6.08 -10.28
CA PHE A 29 8.85 -6.38 -11.67
C PHE A 29 7.33 -6.41 -11.93
N ALA A 30 6.58 -5.55 -11.23
CA ALA A 30 5.16 -5.36 -11.49
C ALA A 30 4.94 -4.64 -12.83
N VAL A 31 4.02 -5.15 -13.66
CA VAL A 31 3.70 -4.59 -14.99
C VAL A 31 2.25 -4.09 -15.10
N HIS A 32 1.50 -4.17 -14.00
CA HIS A 32 0.09 -3.74 -13.94
C HIS A 32 -0.15 -2.58 -12.96
N ASP A 33 0.88 -2.10 -12.30
CA ASP A 33 0.79 -1.10 -11.24
C ASP A 33 1.25 0.29 -11.72
N GLY A 34 0.94 0.65 -12.97
CA GLY A 34 1.32 1.85 -13.68
C GLY A 34 2.15 1.55 -14.93
N PRO A 35 2.74 2.59 -15.58
CA PRO A 35 3.54 2.41 -16.80
C PRO A 35 4.87 1.71 -16.51
N GLY A 36 5.36 0.95 -17.48
CA GLY A 36 6.66 0.26 -17.46
C GLY A 36 6.79 -0.81 -16.39
N ILE A 37 8.04 -1.19 -16.09
CA ILE A 37 8.38 -2.15 -15.03
C ILE A 37 8.49 -1.38 -13.72
N ARG A 38 7.83 -1.86 -12.67
CA ARG A 38 7.74 -1.15 -11.39
C ARG A 38 8.07 -2.05 -10.20
N THR A 39 8.52 -1.41 -9.13
CA THR A 39 8.51 -2.03 -7.80
C THR A 39 7.35 -1.43 -7.01
N THR A 40 6.43 -2.28 -6.56
CA THR A 40 5.24 -1.88 -5.80
C THR A 40 5.47 -2.15 -4.32
N PHE A 41 5.39 -1.10 -3.50
CA PHE A 41 5.42 -1.18 -2.04
C PHE A 41 3.99 -1.15 -1.51
N PHE A 42 3.64 -2.16 -0.72
CA PHE A 42 2.31 -2.31 -0.15
C PHE A 42 2.28 -1.87 1.31
N LEU A 43 1.54 -0.81 1.62
CA LEU A 43 1.36 -0.32 2.98
C LEU A 43 0.19 -1.03 3.67
N LYS A 44 0.29 -1.20 4.99
CA LYS A 44 -0.80 -1.74 5.81
C LYS A 44 -1.71 -0.63 6.33
N GLY A 45 -2.97 -0.97 6.47
CA GLY A 45 -4.07 -0.10 6.83
C GLY A 45 -4.93 0.24 5.62
N CYS A 46 -6.23 0.00 5.71
CA CYS A 46 -7.21 0.41 4.70
C CYS A 46 -8.51 0.82 5.40
N PRO A 47 -9.11 1.96 5.06
CA PRO A 47 -10.40 2.35 5.59
C PRO A 47 -11.56 1.58 4.95
N LEU A 48 -11.31 0.87 3.84
CA LEU A 48 -12.29 0.05 3.14
C LEU A 48 -12.15 -1.43 3.52
N HIS A 49 -13.27 -2.15 3.41
CA HIS A 49 -13.39 -3.60 3.62
C HIS A 49 -14.09 -4.23 2.41
N CYS A 50 -13.50 -4.06 1.22
CA CYS A 50 -14.09 -4.55 -0.03
C CYS A 50 -14.28 -6.05 0.02
N ILE A 51 -15.46 -6.56 -0.36
CA ILE A 51 -15.78 -7.99 -0.36
C ILE A 51 -14.92 -8.80 -1.35
N TRP A 52 -14.29 -8.14 -2.32
CA TRP A 52 -13.34 -8.72 -3.28
C TRP A 52 -11.90 -8.29 -3.06
N CYS A 53 -11.53 -7.88 -1.82
CA CYS A 53 -10.19 -7.38 -1.56
C CYS A 53 -9.12 -8.38 -2.01
N HIS A 54 -8.20 -7.92 -2.88
CA HIS A 54 -7.11 -8.75 -3.39
C HIS A 54 -5.98 -8.92 -2.36
N ASN A 55 -5.82 -7.94 -1.46
CA ASN A 55 -4.77 -7.95 -0.43
C ASN A 55 -5.39 -7.80 0.98
N PRO A 56 -6.20 -8.78 1.46
CA PRO A 56 -6.91 -8.67 2.73
C PRO A 56 -5.95 -8.54 3.93
N GLU A 57 -4.72 -9.03 3.83
CA GLU A 57 -3.66 -8.87 4.83
C GLU A 57 -3.21 -7.42 5.01
N SER A 58 -3.51 -6.54 4.05
CA SER A 58 -3.19 -5.11 4.13
C SER A 58 -4.27 -4.28 4.82
N ILE A 59 -5.46 -4.83 5.09
CA ILE A 59 -6.59 -4.07 5.66
C ILE A 59 -6.27 -3.58 7.07
N SER A 60 -5.74 -4.46 7.92
CA SER A 60 -5.38 -4.12 9.29
C SER A 60 -4.19 -3.18 9.36
N ALA A 61 -4.29 -2.12 10.17
CA ALA A 61 -3.22 -1.14 10.39
C ALA A 61 -2.16 -1.61 11.44
N VAL A 62 -2.24 -2.85 11.91
CA VAL A 62 -1.26 -3.42 12.85
C VAL A 62 -0.62 -4.68 12.26
N PRO A 63 0.60 -5.06 12.69
CA PRO A 63 1.22 -6.30 12.28
C PRO A 63 0.35 -7.51 12.61
N GLN A 64 0.40 -8.55 11.80
CA GLN A 64 -0.34 -9.79 11.98
C GLN A 64 0.52 -10.99 11.62
N LEU A 65 0.53 -12.03 12.46
CA LEU A 65 1.12 -13.31 12.12
C LEU A 65 0.05 -14.23 11.55
N ALA A 66 0.20 -14.64 10.31
CA ALA A 66 -0.61 -15.69 9.70
C ALA A 66 0.00 -17.07 9.98
N CYS A 67 -0.87 -18.05 10.22
CA CYS A 67 -0.50 -19.45 10.35
C CYS A 67 -1.25 -20.27 9.30
N TYR A 68 -0.52 -20.78 8.30
CA TYR A 68 -1.07 -21.57 7.20
C TYR A 68 -1.07 -23.05 7.58
N ALA A 69 -2.20 -23.55 8.06
CA ALA A 69 -2.33 -24.91 8.55
C ALA A 69 -1.92 -25.96 7.51
N HIS A 70 -2.21 -25.73 6.22
CA HIS A 70 -1.87 -26.66 5.13
C HIS A 70 -0.36 -26.76 4.83
N LYS A 71 0.45 -25.80 5.32
CA LYS A 71 1.92 -25.80 5.21
C LYS A 71 2.60 -26.30 6.48
N CYS A 72 1.84 -26.45 7.58
CA CYS A 72 2.41 -26.76 8.89
C CYS A 72 2.85 -28.23 8.95
N LEU A 73 4.12 -28.45 9.24
CA LEU A 73 4.72 -29.80 9.42
C LEU A 73 4.53 -30.35 10.83
N HIS A 74 3.92 -29.59 11.72
CA HIS A 74 3.74 -29.94 13.15
C HIS A 74 5.07 -30.26 13.88
N CYS A 75 6.21 -29.74 13.42
CA CYS A 75 7.54 -30.02 13.96
C CYS A 75 7.79 -29.44 15.36
N GLY A 76 7.03 -28.39 15.74
CA GLY A 76 7.15 -27.78 17.08
C GLY A 76 8.23 -26.71 17.20
N GLU A 77 9.06 -26.44 16.18
CA GLU A 77 10.18 -25.47 16.22
C GLU A 77 9.74 -24.06 16.66
N CYS A 78 8.52 -23.65 16.35
CA CYS A 78 7.98 -22.34 16.75
C CYS A 78 7.65 -22.24 18.25
N VAL A 79 7.52 -23.36 18.97
CA VAL A 79 7.10 -23.38 20.38
C VAL A 79 8.16 -22.77 21.31
N PRO A 80 9.44 -23.25 21.33
CA PRO A 80 10.46 -22.68 22.19
C PRO A 80 10.86 -21.26 21.80
N LEU A 81 10.60 -20.85 20.55
CA LEU A 81 10.95 -19.52 20.03
C LEU A 81 9.95 -18.43 20.45
N CYS A 82 8.77 -18.81 20.91
CA CYS A 82 7.73 -17.84 21.23
C CYS A 82 7.79 -17.40 22.70
N PRO A 83 8.24 -16.17 23.01
CA PRO A 83 8.34 -15.70 24.39
C PRO A 83 6.97 -15.48 25.05
N GLN A 84 5.89 -15.51 24.27
CA GLN A 84 4.52 -15.35 24.73
C GLN A 84 3.76 -16.68 24.76
N HIS A 85 4.41 -17.79 24.44
CA HIS A 85 3.80 -19.12 24.38
C HIS A 85 2.54 -19.17 23.50
N ALA A 86 2.55 -18.38 22.40
CA ALA A 86 1.43 -18.33 21.44
C ALA A 86 1.33 -19.60 20.56
N HIS A 87 2.36 -20.44 20.56
CA HIS A 87 2.41 -21.72 19.84
C HIS A 87 2.48 -22.89 20.83
N THR A 88 1.68 -23.93 20.58
CA THR A 88 1.70 -25.17 21.36
C THR A 88 1.57 -26.38 20.44
N ILE A 89 2.01 -27.57 20.90
CA ILE A 89 1.73 -28.85 20.26
C ILE A 89 0.80 -29.63 21.18
N ARG A 90 -0.41 -29.99 20.68
CA ARG A 90 -1.34 -30.85 21.41
C ARG A 90 -1.74 -32.01 20.52
N SER A 91 -1.64 -33.21 21.06
CA SER A 91 -1.94 -34.45 20.32
C SER A 91 -1.26 -34.53 18.95
N GLY A 92 0.01 -34.09 18.86
CA GLY A 92 0.79 -34.06 17.63
C GLY A 92 0.38 -32.97 16.62
N LYS A 93 -0.48 -32.03 17.00
CA LYS A 93 -0.92 -30.93 16.13
C LYS A 93 -0.46 -29.58 16.70
N HIS A 94 -0.04 -28.73 15.81
CA HIS A 94 0.29 -27.33 16.15
C HIS A 94 -1.00 -26.52 16.33
N GLU A 95 -1.04 -25.76 17.43
CA GLU A 95 -2.09 -24.80 17.73
C GLU A 95 -1.44 -23.42 17.88
N PHE A 96 -2.06 -22.40 17.30
CA PHE A 96 -1.64 -21.00 17.39
C PHE A 96 -2.73 -20.17 18.07
N SER A 97 -2.33 -19.40 19.09
CA SER A 97 -3.21 -18.44 19.78
C SER A 97 -2.89 -17.02 19.36
N PRO A 98 -3.67 -16.40 18.45
CA PRO A 98 -3.46 -15.01 18.04
C PRO A 98 -3.54 -14.01 19.20
N ALA A 99 -4.36 -14.31 20.22
CA ALA A 99 -4.54 -13.44 21.39
C ALA A 99 -3.27 -13.28 22.24
N LEU A 100 -2.37 -14.27 22.23
CA LEU A 100 -1.10 -14.22 22.94
C LEU A 100 0.03 -13.65 22.08
N CYS A 101 -0.16 -13.58 20.76
CA CYS A 101 0.90 -13.20 19.84
C CYS A 101 1.17 -11.70 19.87
N LYS A 102 2.42 -11.31 20.12
CA LYS A 102 2.90 -9.91 20.03
C LYS A 102 3.52 -9.54 18.67
N THR A 103 3.35 -10.40 17.67
CA THR A 103 3.83 -10.16 16.29
C THR A 103 5.33 -9.81 16.22
N CYS A 104 6.16 -10.40 17.07
CA CYS A 104 7.61 -10.15 17.06
C CYS A 104 8.33 -10.77 15.84
N GLY A 105 7.72 -11.77 15.19
CA GLY A 105 8.23 -12.40 13.98
C GLY A 105 9.31 -13.46 14.18
N SER A 106 9.79 -13.72 15.41
CA SER A 106 10.89 -14.65 15.68
C SER A 106 10.66 -16.08 15.20
N CYS A 107 9.41 -16.53 15.12
CA CYS A 107 9.04 -17.87 14.67
C CYS A 107 8.96 -18.06 13.15
N GLU A 108 8.88 -16.95 12.37
CA GLU A 108 8.71 -17.02 10.92
C GLU A 108 9.95 -17.58 10.20
N PRO A 109 11.19 -17.04 10.39
CA PRO A 109 12.38 -17.53 9.69
C PRO A 109 12.73 -18.98 10.04
N GLU A 110 12.35 -19.43 11.22
CA GLU A 110 12.65 -20.76 11.73
C GLU A 110 11.57 -21.80 11.40
N CYS A 111 10.55 -21.43 10.63
CA CYS A 111 9.49 -22.33 10.22
C CYS A 111 9.87 -23.08 8.93
N PRO A 112 10.31 -24.37 8.99
CA PRO A 112 10.82 -25.08 7.82
C PRO A 112 9.75 -25.34 6.76
N GLY A 113 8.46 -25.38 7.15
CA GLY A 113 7.34 -25.51 6.22
C GLY A 113 6.86 -24.18 5.62
N GLY A 114 7.43 -23.03 6.04
CA GLY A 114 6.94 -21.71 5.63
C GLY A 114 5.48 -21.49 6.02
N ALA A 115 5.03 -22.12 7.11
CA ALA A 115 3.65 -22.03 7.58
C ALA A 115 3.35 -20.74 8.34
N LEU A 116 4.37 -20.02 8.80
CA LEU A 116 4.24 -18.78 9.54
C LEU A 116 4.68 -17.62 8.67
N LYS A 117 3.87 -16.56 8.61
CA LYS A 117 4.18 -15.35 7.84
C LYS A 117 3.78 -14.11 8.64
N LEU A 118 4.73 -13.23 8.89
CA LEU A 118 4.47 -11.93 9.49
C LEU A 118 4.09 -10.92 8.42
N TYR A 119 2.85 -10.42 8.48
CA TYR A 119 2.36 -9.34 7.66
C TYR A 119 2.48 -8.00 8.39
N GLY A 120 3.23 -7.09 7.81
CA GLY A 120 3.51 -5.76 8.35
C GLY A 120 4.82 -5.71 9.11
N ARG A 121 5.86 -5.23 8.42
CA ARG A 121 7.17 -4.94 8.99
C ARG A 121 7.36 -3.43 9.04
N ARG A 122 7.89 -2.93 10.15
CA ARG A 122 8.31 -1.52 10.22
C ARG A 122 9.54 -1.35 9.35
N THR A 123 9.45 -0.42 8.40
CA THR A 123 10.49 -0.14 7.41
C THR A 123 10.70 1.37 7.38
N THR A 124 11.94 1.83 7.45
CA THR A 124 12.28 3.25 7.30
C THR A 124 12.23 3.65 5.82
N VAL A 125 12.05 4.95 5.55
CA VAL A 125 12.15 5.50 4.18
C VAL A 125 13.52 5.15 3.57
N LYS A 126 14.59 5.22 4.36
CA LYS A 126 15.94 4.84 3.94
C LYS A 126 16.05 3.40 3.44
N GLU A 127 15.45 2.46 4.18
CA GLU A 127 15.43 1.04 3.80
C GLU A 127 14.58 0.80 2.55
N ALA A 128 13.39 1.42 2.48
CA ALA A 128 12.51 1.31 1.32
C ALA A 128 13.17 1.90 0.06
N LEU A 129 13.81 3.06 0.18
CA LEU A 129 14.54 3.69 -0.92
C LEU A 129 15.70 2.81 -1.41
N ARG A 130 16.49 2.23 -0.50
CA ARG A 130 17.58 1.30 -0.88
C ARG A 130 17.05 0.14 -1.71
N LEU A 131 15.94 -0.47 -1.30
CA LEU A 131 15.30 -1.56 -2.07
C LEU A 131 14.79 -1.08 -3.44
N ALA A 132 14.19 0.11 -3.51
CA ALA A 132 13.72 0.70 -4.76
C ALA A 132 14.87 0.95 -5.74
N LEU A 133 16.02 1.42 -5.25
CA LEU A 133 17.18 1.72 -6.08
C LEU A 133 17.85 0.49 -6.70
N GLU A 134 17.64 -0.71 -6.15
CA GLU A 134 18.14 -1.97 -6.73
C GLU A 134 17.57 -2.24 -8.14
N ASP A 135 16.36 -1.73 -8.44
CA ASP A 135 15.69 -1.93 -9.72
C ASP A 135 15.77 -0.70 -10.66
N ARG A 136 16.59 0.31 -10.33
CA ARG A 136 16.65 1.59 -11.04
C ARG A 136 16.88 1.45 -12.54
N SER A 137 17.73 0.52 -12.99
CA SER A 137 18.02 0.28 -14.40
C SER A 137 16.76 -0.12 -15.17
N PHE A 138 15.93 -1.00 -14.59
CA PHE A 138 14.69 -1.44 -15.22
C PHE A 138 13.65 -0.32 -15.33
N TYR A 139 13.63 0.62 -14.39
CA TYR A 139 12.75 1.79 -14.46
C TYR A 139 13.14 2.69 -15.64
N GLY A 140 14.45 2.98 -15.78
CA GLY A 140 14.95 3.84 -16.85
C GLY A 140 14.69 3.27 -18.24
N GLU A 141 14.90 1.98 -18.43
CA GLU A 141 14.74 1.30 -19.73
C GLU A 141 13.26 1.15 -20.13
N SER A 142 12.36 0.98 -19.17
CA SER A 142 10.94 0.69 -19.46
C SER A 142 10.01 1.90 -19.32
N GLY A 143 10.52 3.05 -18.87
CA GLY A 143 9.67 4.17 -18.45
C GLY A 143 8.85 3.86 -17.20
N GLY A 144 9.33 2.93 -16.36
CA GLY A 144 8.71 2.49 -15.13
C GLY A 144 9.08 3.32 -13.90
N GLY A 145 9.00 2.74 -12.72
CA GLY A 145 9.32 3.43 -11.48
C GLY A 145 8.82 2.71 -10.23
N VAL A 146 8.40 3.45 -9.24
CA VAL A 146 7.88 2.91 -7.99
C VAL A 146 6.41 3.25 -7.83
N THR A 147 5.64 2.29 -7.32
CA THR A 147 4.23 2.47 -6.93
C THR A 147 4.07 2.21 -5.45
N LEU A 148 3.41 3.12 -4.75
CA LEU A 148 2.93 2.89 -3.41
C LEU A 148 1.46 2.45 -3.50
N SER A 149 1.15 1.31 -2.90
CA SER A 149 -0.15 0.65 -2.92
C SER A 149 -0.40 -0.08 -1.58
N GLY A 150 -1.20 -1.13 -1.56
CA GLY A 150 -1.41 -2.00 -0.39
C GLY A 150 -2.83 -2.01 0.08
N GLY A 151 -3.07 -1.53 1.30
CA GLY A 151 -4.38 -1.13 1.78
C GLY A 151 -4.73 0.24 1.21
N GLU A 152 -4.40 1.29 1.95
CA GLU A 152 -4.46 2.68 1.50
C GLU A 152 -3.17 3.37 1.97
N PRO A 153 -2.27 3.76 1.07
CA PRO A 153 -0.99 4.36 1.45
C PRO A 153 -1.14 5.64 2.29
N LEU A 154 -2.20 6.40 2.05
CA LEU A 154 -2.45 7.67 2.73
C LEU A 154 -3.06 7.53 4.13
N VAL A 155 -3.23 6.31 4.66
CA VAL A 155 -3.42 6.11 6.11
C VAL A 155 -2.11 6.21 6.88
N GLN A 156 -0.97 6.25 6.18
CA GLN A 156 0.37 6.50 6.71
C GLN A 156 0.99 7.71 5.96
N PRO A 157 0.39 8.92 6.07
CA PRO A 157 0.68 10.03 5.17
C PRO A 157 2.12 10.54 5.30
N GLU A 158 2.72 10.57 6.50
CA GLU A 158 4.07 11.05 6.72
C GLU A 158 5.10 10.14 6.02
N PHE A 159 4.95 8.82 6.16
CA PHE A 159 5.83 7.87 5.48
C PHE A 159 5.64 7.95 3.97
N THR A 160 4.40 7.97 3.51
CA THR A 160 4.07 8.02 2.07
C THR A 160 4.65 9.26 1.41
N GLN A 161 4.48 10.44 2.03
CA GLN A 161 5.03 11.70 1.52
C GLN A 161 6.57 11.67 1.50
N ALA A 162 7.19 11.27 2.60
CA ALA A 162 8.65 11.24 2.72
C ALA A 162 9.27 10.26 1.71
N PHE A 163 8.67 9.09 1.51
CA PHE A 163 9.18 8.10 0.56
C PHE A 163 9.00 8.54 -0.90
N LEU A 164 7.83 9.08 -1.27
CA LEU A 164 7.61 9.65 -2.60
C LEU A 164 8.58 10.80 -2.89
N SER A 165 8.84 11.68 -1.92
CA SER A 165 9.82 12.77 -2.04
C SER A 165 11.22 12.23 -2.31
N ALA A 166 11.66 11.24 -1.53
CA ALA A 166 12.98 10.62 -1.70
C ALA A 166 13.13 9.94 -3.07
N LEU A 167 12.07 9.31 -3.59
CA LEU A 167 12.05 8.72 -4.93
C LEU A 167 12.19 9.80 -6.01
N LYS A 168 11.46 10.91 -5.89
CA LYS A 168 11.54 12.05 -6.83
C LYS A 168 12.93 12.67 -6.84
N GLU A 169 13.54 12.89 -5.67
CA GLU A 169 14.92 13.40 -5.54
C GLU A 169 15.95 12.50 -6.24
N ASN A 170 15.65 11.19 -6.34
CA ASN A 170 16.46 10.23 -7.07
C ASN A 170 16.07 10.06 -8.55
N GLY A 171 15.16 10.90 -9.08
CA GLY A 171 14.72 10.86 -10.47
C GLY A 171 13.87 9.64 -10.84
N ILE A 172 13.22 9.01 -9.85
CA ILE A 172 12.35 7.85 -10.06
C ILE A 172 10.91 8.33 -10.26
N HIS A 173 10.24 7.85 -11.31
CA HIS A 173 8.82 8.09 -11.54
C HIS A 173 7.97 7.45 -10.45
N THR A 174 7.09 8.25 -9.84
CA THR A 174 6.26 7.85 -8.71
C THR A 174 4.81 7.64 -9.11
N ALA A 175 4.21 6.56 -8.65
CA ALA A 175 2.77 6.33 -8.74
C ALA A 175 2.17 6.06 -7.35
N LEU A 176 0.97 6.54 -7.12
CA LEU A 176 0.21 6.30 -5.90
C LEU A 176 -1.11 5.62 -6.25
N ASP A 177 -1.25 4.36 -5.81
CA ASP A 177 -2.45 3.56 -5.96
C ASP A 177 -3.31 3.74 -4.70
N THR A 178 -4.45 4.41 -4.85
CA THR A 178 -5.27 4.87 -3.74
C THR A 178 -6.75 4.65 -3.99
N CYS A 179 -7.48 4.29 -2.93
CA CYS A 179 -8.94 4.29 -2.96
C CYS A 179 -9.54 5.70 -2.78
N CYS A 180 -8.74 6.72 -2.54
CA CYS A 180 -9.16 8.11 -2.30
C CYS A 180 -10.14 8.31 -1.12
N PHE A 181 -10.37 7.32 -0.26
CA PHE A 181 -11.17 7.50 0.96
C PHE A 181 -10.27 7.97 2.12
N VAL A 182 -9.76 9.18 1.99
CA VAL A 182 -8.76 9.80 2.89
C VAL A 182 -9.07 11.29 3.09
N PRO A 183 -8.53 11.92 4.14
CA PRO A 183 -8.57 13.38 4.25
C PRO A 183 -7.90 14.06 3.04
N ARG A 184 -8.51 15.14 2.53
CA ARG A 184 -7.99 15.88 1.35
C ARG A 184 -6.58 16.43 1.59
N GLU A 185 -6.25 16.75 2.82
CA GLU A 185 -4.93 17.23 3.23
C GLU A 185 -3.82 16.20 2.94
N ALA A 186 -4.12 14.91 3.10
CA ALA A 186 -3.18 13.85 2.78
C ALA A 186 -2.89 13.79 1.26
N LEU A 187 -3.92 13.94 0.41
CA LEU A 187 -3.74 14.05 -1.05
C LEU A 187 -2.95 15.30 -1.43
N ARG A 188 -3.28 16.45 -0.82
CA ARG A 188 -2.56 17.71 -1.07
C ARG A 188 -1.07 17.61 -0.75
N ALA A 189 -0.71 16.91 0.33
CA ALA A 189 0.67 16.74 0.76
C ALA A 189 1.51 15.92 -0.24
N VAL A 190 0.91 14.94 -0.90
CA VAL A 190 1.61 14.06 -1.85
C VAL A 190 1.51 14.51 -3.30
N LEU A 191 0.61 15.45 -3.62
CA LEU A 191 0.38 15.93 -4.99
C LEU A 191 1.67 16.40 -5.70
N PRO A 192 2.58 17.17 -5.07
CA PRO A 192 3.81 17.63 -5.72
C PRO A 192 4.84 16.54 -6.01
N VAL A 193 4.71 15.39 -5.33
CA VAL A 193 5.69 14.30 -5.36
C VAL A 193 5.13 13.01 -5.99
N THR A 194 3.96 13.10 -6.63
CA THR A 194 3.30 11.99 -7.32
C THR A 194 3.13 12.31 -8.80
N ASP A 195 3.74 11.50 -9.67
CA ASP A 195 3.61 11.69 -11.13
C ASP A 195 2.30 11.11 -11.69
N LEU A 196 1.77 10.05 -11.05
CA LEU A 196 0.56 9.37 -11.50
C LEU A 196 -0.26 8.88 -10.30
N PHE A 197 -1.53 9.24 -10.28
CA PHE A 197 -2.50 8.67 -9.35
C PHE A 197 -3.25 7.53 -10.04
N LEU A 198 -3.18 6.34 -9.47
CA LEU A 198 -3.98 5.18 -9.82
C LEU A 198 -5.16 5.16 -8.85
N VAL A 199 -6.36 5.44 -9.33
CA VAL A 199 -7.51 5.62 -8.43
C VAL A 199 -8.58 4.56 -8.69
N ASP A 200 -8.90 3.81 -7.65
CA ASP A 200 -9.93 2.80 -7.69
C ASP A 200 -11.33 3.42 -7.67
N PHE A 201 -12.10 3.26 -8.76
CA PHE A 201 -13.51 3.58 -8.81
C PHE A 201 -14.34 2.28 -8.68
N LYS A 202 -14.98 2.08 -7.54
CA LYS A 202 -15.57 0.79 -7.20
C LYS A 202 -17.07 0.70 -7.52
N HIS A 203 -17.84 1.78 -7.30
CA HIS A 203 -19.26 1.88 -7.64
C HIS A 203 -19.74 3.34 -7.64
N ALA A 204 -20.63 3.71 -8.56
CA ALA A 204 -21.17 5.07 -8.67
C ALA A 204 -22.24 5.38 -7.61
N ASP A 205 -23.09 4.40 -7.25
CA ASP A 205 -24.10 4.54 -6.20
C ASP A 205 -23.49 4.40 -4.81
N SER A 206 -23.74 5.37 -3.92
CA SER A 206 -23.14 5.44 -2.60
C SER A 206 -23.64 4.38 -1.62
N ALA A 207 -24.90 3.98 -1.73
CA ALA A 207 -25.48 2.95 -0.85
C ALA A 207 -24.93 1.56 -1.21
N VAL A 208 -24.82 1.28 -2.52
CA VAL A 208 -24.20 0.05 -3.02
C VAL A 208 -22.71 0.04 -2.71
N HIS A 209 -21.99 1.16 -2.93
CA HIS A 209 -20.58 1.28 -2.57
C HIS A 209 -20.35 0.94 -1.10
N ARG A 210 -21.18 1.50 -0.19
CA ARG A 210 -21.09 1.20 1.25
C ARG A 210 -21.32 -0.29 1.54
N LYS A 211 -22.29 -0.92 0.88
CA LYS A 211 -22.55 -2.35 1.04
C LYS A 211 -21.37 -3.22 0.62
N LEU A 212 -20.68 -2.83 -0.44
CA LEU A 212 -19.59 -3.60 -1.04
C LEU A 212 -18.22 -3.34 -0.40
N THR A 213 -18.02 -2.15 0.19
CA THR A 213 -16.70 -1.70 0.66
C THR A 213 -16.67 -1.26 2.13
N GLY A 214 -17.83 -1.19 2.79
CA GLY A 214 -17.97 -0.70 4.15
C GLY A 214 -18.11 0.82 4.28
N GLN A 215 -17.83 1.62 3.22
CA GLN A 215 -17.82 3.08 3.24
C GLN A 215 -18.63 3.70 2.10
N PRO A 216 -19.22 4.91 2.27
CA PRO A 216 -19.84 5.64 1.19
C PRO A 216 -18.80 6.19 0.21
N ASN A 217 -19.16 6.41 -1.06
CA ASN A 217 -18.23 6.94 -2.06
C ASN A 217 -18.11 8.48 -2.10
N GLY A 218 -18.95 9.22 -1.38
CA GLY A 218 -18.94 10.69 -1.42
C GLY A 218 -17.54 11.30 -1.27
N PRO A 219 -16.79 11.00 -0.19
CA PRO A 219 -15.43 11.51 -0.03
C PRO A 219 -14.47 11.13 -1.18
N ILE A 220 -14.66 9.95 -1.78
CA ILE A 220 -13.85 9.49 -2.92
C ILE A 220 -14.11 10.35 -4.16
N LEU A 221 -15.40 10.60 -4.47
CA LEU A 221 -15.79 11.43 -5.60
C LEU A 221 -15.30 12.89 -5.44
N ASP A 222 -15.37 13.43 -4.22
CA ASP A 222 -14.89 14.78 -3.92
C ASP A 222 -13.37 14.89 -4.02
N ASN A 223 -12.64 13.85 -3.62
CA ASN A 223 -11.19 13.78 -3.75
C ASN A 223 -10.75 13.58 -5.22
N LEU A 224 -11.50 12.81 -6.01
CA LEU A 224 -11.27 12.72 -7.46
C LEU A 224 -11.47 14.06 -8.18
N ARG A 225 -12.50 14.83 -7.81
CA ARG A 225 -12.68 16.21 -8.33
C ARG A 225 -11.49 17.10 -7.97
N PHE A 226 -11.05 17.03 -6.70
CA PHE A 226 -9.90 17.78 -6.23
C PHE A 226 -8.62 17.44 -7.02
N LEU A 227 -8.30 16.17 -7.25
CA LEU A 227 -7.15 15.76 -8.06
C LEU A 227 -7.25 16.25 -9.48
N SER A 228 -8.44 16.13 -10.10
CA SER A 228 -8.74 16.61 -11.44
C SER A 228 -8.56 18.14 -11.58
N GLU A 229 -9.07 18.91 -10.62
CA GLU A 229 -8.94 20.37 -10.58
C GLU A 229 -7.50 20.83 -10.33
N SER A 230 -6.72 20.01 -9.61
CA SER A 230 -5.30 20.25 -9.34
C SER A 230 -4.37 19.91 -10.52
N GLY A 231 -4.90 19.40 -11.64
CA GLY A 231 -4.12 19.03 -12.81
C GLY A 231 -3.31 17.74 -12.66
N ALA A 232 -3.66 16.88 -11.71
CA ALA A 232 -3.01 15.60 -11.53
C ALA A 232 -3.23 14.67 -12.74
N ALA A 233 -2.22 13.88 -13.10
CA ALA A 233 -2.40 12.76 -14.02
C ALA A 233 -3.09 11.61 -13.28
N ILE A 234 -4.23 11.15 -13.78
CA ILE A 234 -5.08 10.16 -13.13
C ILE A 234 -5.34 8.99 -14.08
N GLU A 235 -5.06 7.78 -13.62
CA GLU A 235 -5.55 6.55 -14.23
C GLU A 235 -6.64 5.96 -13.32
N ILE A 236 -7.83 5.74 -13.87
CA ILE A 236 -8.95 5.12 -13.14
C ILE A 236 -8.88 3.61 -13.28
N ARG A 237 -9.03 2.92 -12.17
CA ARG A 237 -9.14 1.46 -12.11
C ARG A 237 -10.53 1.06 -11.65
N ILE A 238 -11.20 0.23 -12.46
CA ILE A 238 -12.51 -0.30 -12.13
C ILE A 238 -12.39 -1.82 -12.00
N PRO A 239 -12.26 -2.36 -10.77
CA PRO A 239 -12.31 -3.81 -10.59
C PRO A 239 -13.69 -4.32 -11.01
N PHE A 240 -13.76 -4.94 -12.19
CA PHE A 240 -15.02 -5.40 -12.77
C PHE A 240 -15.42 -6.75 -12.13
N VAL A 241 -16.40 -6.72 -11.23
CA VAL A 241 -16.81 -7.87 -10.43
C VAL A 241 -18.26 -8.25 -10.78
N PRO A 242 -18.49 -9.41 -11.44
CA PRO A 242 -19.83 -9.85 -11.84
C PRO A 242 -20.81 -9.88 -10.65
N GLY A 243 -21.99 -9.31 -10.86
CA GLY A 243 -23.05 -9.23 -9.85
C GLY A 243 -22.83 -8.14 -8.78
N CYS A 244 -21.72 -7.41 -8.82
CA CYS A 244 -21.42 -6.34 -7.86
C CYS A 244 -21.48 -4.94 -8.49
N ASN A 245 -20.74 -4.71 -9.56
CA ASN A 245 -20.61 -3.39 -10.19
C ASN A 245 -20.72 -3.39 -11.72
N ASP A 246 -21.12 -4.51 -12.32
CA ASP A 246 -21.20 -4.77 -13.76
C ASP A 246 -22.52 -4.34 -14.40
N SER A 247 -23.45 -3.74 -13.64
CA SER A 247 -24.74 -3.29 -14.20
C SER A 247 -24.56 -2.11 -15.15
N ASN A 248 -25.32 -2.06 -16.24
CA ASN A 248 -25.33 -0.95 -17.21
C ASN A 248 -25.58 0.40 -16.52
N ALA A 249 -26.51 0.45 -15.56
CA ALA A 249 -26.81 1.66 -14.81
C ALA A 249 -25.58 2.18 -14.03
N ASN A 250 -24.79 1.29 -13.41
CA ASN A 250 -23.55 1.67 -12.75
C ASN A 250 -22.50 2.15 -13.73
N LEU A 251 -22.32 1.45 -14.85
CA LEU A 251 -21.32 1.82 -15.87
C LEU A 251 -21.65 3.18 -16.52
N GLU A 252 -22.92 3.44 -16.83
CA GLU A 252 -23.35 4.73 -17.34
C GLU A 252 -23.16 5.87 -16.32
N ALA A 253 -23.49 5.63 -15.04
CA ALA A 253 -23.28 6.61 -13.99
C ALA A 253 -21.78 6.89 -13.76
N ALA A 254 -20.95 5.85 -13.75
CA ALA A 254 -19.51 5.97 -13.71
C ALA A 254 -18.95 6.77 -14.88
N GLY A 255 -19.39 6.42 -16.11
CA GLY A 255 -18.99 7.14 -17.34
C GLY A 255 -19.35 8.61 -17.32
N ARG A 256 -20.56 8.98 -16.88
CA ARG A 256 -20.98 10.39 -16.72
C ARG A 256 -20.11 11.14 -15.72
N PHE A 257 -19.83 10.53 -14.56
CA PHE A 257 -18.99 11.17 -13.55
C PHE A 257 -17.55 11.31 -14.04
N LEU A 258 -16.92 10.25 -14.50
CA LEU A 258 -15.53 10.25 -14.95
C LEU A 258 -15.33 11.15 -16.17
N GLY A 259 -16.29 11.18 -17.09
CA GLY A 259 -16.28 12.06 -18.26
C GLY A 259 -16.39 13.56 -17.92
N SER A 260 -16.81 13.92 -16.70
CA SER A 260 -16.82 15.30 -16.23
C SER A 260 -15.49 15.78 -15.66
N LEU A 261 -14.53 14.85 -15.43
CA LEU A 261 -13.21 15.14 -14.85
C LEU A 261 -12.17 15.42 -15.93
N ARG A 262 -11.16 16.21 -15.58
CA ARG A 262 -9.95 16.47 -16.40
C ARG A 262 -8.78 15.64 -15.88
N GLY A 263 -7.74 15.47 -16.71
CA GLY A 263 -6.50 14.78 -16.29
C GLY A 263 -6.62 13.25 -16.22
N ILE A 264 -7.78 12.67 -16.59
CA ILE A 264 -7.89 11.21 -16.72
C ILE A 264 -7.14 10.80 -17.99
N THR A 265 -6.07 10.03 -17.79
CA THR A 265 -5.22 9.54 -18.89
C THR A 265 -5.68 8.17 -19.40
N CYS A 266 -6.29 7.38 -18.55
CA CYS A 266 -6.76 6.03 -18.87
C CYS A 266 -7.85 5.56 -17.89
N VAL A 267 -8.73 4.68 -18.36
CA VAL A 267 -9.67 3.89 -17.53
C VAL A 267 -9.42 2.41 -17.84
N ARG A 268 -9.15 1.63 -16.82
CA ARG A 268 -8.86 0.17 -16.92
C ARG A 268 -9.83 -0.64 -16.08
#